data_5af251d70a2847e6051af14b8b0fbb2e
#
_entry.id   5af251d70a2847e6051af14b8b0fbb2e
#
_cell.length_a   1.000
_cell.length_b   1.000
_cell.length_c   1.000
_cell.angle_alpha   90.00
_cell.angle_beta   90.00
_cell.angle_gamma   90.00
#
_symmetry.space_group_name_H-M   'P 1'
#
loop_
_entity.id
_entity.type
_entity.pdbx_description
1 polymer ?
#
loop_
_entity_poly.entity_id
_entity_poly.type
_entity_poly.pdbx_seq_one_letter_code
_entity_poly.pdbx_strand_id
1 'polypeptide(L)'
;VWAALAGARVTTQGWRRAKAMLQHDRTKELRRRYLLTCVQRNRNAQLKIKALGEIATLKDAEAFDDAIDIVGTWSREDKRAGTKVLLQALVDKRIGRRDQAQAWVWRLASYTRDLHEEYAVQRWPETKRLLGLLVNSAGRAHGKNARRLVQAARKQDRRLAVSLLAASVAHTPEGEEVLRGARMRMARKPSAVARELLRNFPKGGKKRRRKKKKNGGGENGGENNGSARRNGRTNGNTRGNGNKSEDSKDKSLDTGEGTALDAAGDDGLEAYSPENDL
;
A
#
# COMPACT_ATOMS: atom_id res chain seq x y z
N VAL A 1 -20.03 -9.99 22.80
CA VAL A 1 -20.74 -8.98 22.02
C VAL A 1 -21.07 -7.78 22.90
N TRP A 2 -21.80 -7.94 24.02
CA TRP A 2 -22.21 -6.84 24.92
C TRP A 2 -21.03 -6.03 25.46
N ALA A 3 -19.91 -6.69 25.84
CA ALA A 3 -18.71 -6.00 26.32
C ALA A 3 -18.09 -5.06 25.27
N ALA A 4 -18.12 -5.45 23.99
CA ALA A 4 -17.65 -4.60 22.89
C ALA A 4 -18.60 -3.42 22.63
N LEU A 5 -19.92 -3.68 22.69
CA LEU A 5 -20.96 -2.63 22.55
C LEU A 5 -20.90 -1.62 23.68
N ALA A 6 -20.59 -2.05 24.89
CA ALA A 6 -20.44 -1.19 26.06
C ALA A 6 -19.10 -0.44 26.10
N GLY A 7 -18.21 -0.64 25.14
CA GLY A 7 -16.88 -0.02 25.13
C GLY A 7 -15.90 -0.62 26.15
N ALA A 8 -16.23 -1.75 26.75
CA ALA A 8 -15.36 -2.43 27.70
C ALA A 8 -14.12 -3.02 27.02
N ARG A 9 -13.05 -3.24 27.79
CA ARG A 9 -11.85 -3.90 27.28
C ARG A 9 -12.20 -5.35 26.89
N VAL A 10 -12.07 -5.65 25.60
CA VAL A 10 -12.21 -7.02 25.10
C VAL A 10 -10.87 -7.74 25.29
N THR A 11 -10.86 -8.77 26.12
CA THR A 11 -9.69 -9.63 26.28
C THR A 11 -9.49 -10.52 25.05
N THR A 12 -8.29 -11.07 24.87
CA THR A 12 -8.01 -12.02 23.78
C THR A 12 -8.93 -13.24 23.85
N GLN A 13 -9.25 -13.70 25.06
CA GLN A 13 -10.17 -14.82 25.26
C GLN A 13 -11.61 -14.42 24.92
N GLY A 14 -12.06 -13.23 25.35
CA GLY A 14 -13.36 -12.69 24.97
C GLY A 14 -13.51 -12.54 23.46
N TRP A 15 -12.47 -12.10 22.78
CA TRP A 15 -12.42 -12.05 21.32
C TRP A 15 -12.62 -13.42 20.67
N ARG A 16 -11.91 -14.44 21.14
CA ARG A 16 -12.04 -15.83 20.62
C ARG A 16 -13.44 -16.38 20.82
N ARG A 17 -14.03 -16.20 22.01
CA ARG A 17 -15.41 -16.63 22.33
C ARG A 17 -16.42 -15.92 21.43
N ALA A 18 -16.33 -14.59 21.31
CA ALA A 18 -17.22 -13.82 20.44
C ALA A 18 -17.12 -14.27 18.99
N LYS A 19 -15.91 -14.51 18.48
CA LYS A 19 -15.69 -15.01 17.11
C LYS A 19 -16.36 -16.38 16.90
N ALA A 20 -16.24 -17.32 17.85
CA ALA A 20 -16.87 -18.60 17.77
C ALA A 20 -18.40 -18.50 17.76
N MET A 21 -18.98 -17.68 18.65
CA MET A 21 -20.43 -17.44 18.69
C MET A 21 -20.97 -16.82 17.39
N LEU A 22 -20.21 -15.89 16.79
CA LEU A 22 -20.59 -15.20 15.57
C LEU A 22 -20.41 -16.02 14.28
N GLN A 23 -19.81 -17.23 14.38
CA GLN A 23 -19.76 -18.16 13.25
C GLN A 23 -21.15 -18.70 12.89
N HIS A 24 -22.07 -18.74 13.85
CA HIS A 24 -23.45 -19.19 13.65
C HIS A 24 -24.39 -18.11 13.15
N ASP A 25 -23.90 -16.86 12.99
CA ASP A 25 -24.68 -15.75 12.42
C ASP A 25 -24.78 -15.92 10.91
N ARG A 26 -25.92 -16.44 10.44
CA ARG A 26 -26.20 -16.65 9.01
C ARG A 26 -26.26 -15.35 8.22
N THR A 27 -26.80 -14.30 8.83
CA THR A 27 -26.98 -12.97 8.19
C THR A 27 -25.69 -12.16 8.13
N LYS A 28 -24.68 -12.51 8.94
CA LYS A 28 -23.45 -11.77 9.17
C LYS A 28 -23.63 -10.37 9.77
N GLU A 29 -24.84 -9.97 10.08
CA GLU A 29 -25.18 -8.64 10.60
C GLU A 29 -24.62 -8.42 12.02
N LEU A 30 -24.81 -9.40 12.90
CA LEU A 30 -24.24 -9.35 14.26
C LEU A 30 -22.71 -9.32 14.21
N ARG A 31 -22.11 -10.08 13.30
CA ARG A 31 -20.66 -10.10 13.10
C ARG A 31 -20.18 -8.73 12.59
N ARG A 32 -20.86 -8.13 11.63
CA ARG A 32 -20.57 -6.80 11.11
C ARG A 32 -20.60 -5.75 12.25
N ARG A 33 -21.72 -5.67 12.99
CA ARG A 33 -21.87 -4.73 14.11
C ARG A 33 -20.82 -4.93 15.19
N TYR A 34 -20.54 -6.17 15.56
CA TYR A 34 -19.50 -6.47 16.54
C TYR A 34 -18.13 -5.97 16.10
N LEU A 35 -17.75 -6.25 14.86
CA LEU A 35 -16.44 -5.87 14.33
C LEU A 35 -16.31 -4.35 14.23
N LEU A 36 -17.31 -3.65 13.70
CA LEU A 36 -17.31 -2.18 13.63
C LEU A 36 -17.24 -1.55 15.01
N THR A 37 -18.00 -2.07 15.98
CA THR A 37 -17.93 -1.60 17.37
C THR A 37 -16.55 -1.84 17.99
N CYS A 38 -15.90 -2.96 17.70
CA CYS A 38 -14.53 -3.24 18.14
C CYS A 38 -13.54 -2.25 17.54
N VAL A 39 -13.67 -1.90 16.26
CA VAL A 39 -12.82 -0.91 15.58
C VAL A 39 -13.02 0.48 16.17
N GLN A 40 -14.26 0.86 16.46
CA GLN A 40 -14.62 2.20 16.95
C GLN A 40 -14.28 2.40 18.42
N ARG A 41 -14.68 1.48 19.30
CA ARG A 41 -14.71 1.69 20.77
C ARG A 41 -13.62 0.98 21.54
N ASN A 42 -12.91 0.02 20.94
CA ASN A 42 -11.90 -0.72 21.67
C ASN A 42 -10.67 0.16 21.98
N ARG A 43 -10.16 0.08 23.20
CA ARG A 43 -8.92 0.79 23.59
C ARG A 43 -7.63 0.02 23.20
N ASN A 44 -7.76 -1.26 22.87
CA ASN A 44 -6.62 -2.09 22.50
C ASN A 44 -6.35 -1.98 21.00
N ALA A 45 -5.28 -1.28 20.61
CA ALA A 45 -4.87 -1.06 19.23
C ALA A 45 -4.71 -2.38 18.45
N GLN A 46 -4.16 -3.44 19.08
CA GLN A 46 -3.97 -4.73 18.42
C GLN A 46 -5.30 -5.42 18.08
N LEU A 47 -6.31 -5.28 18.94
CA LEU A 47 -7.64 -5.81 18.66
C LEU A 47 -8.37 -5.00 17.59
N LYS A 48 -8.21 -3.66 17.58
CA LYS A 48 -8.71 -2.83 16.48
C LYS A 48 -8.16 -3.30 15.13
N ILE A 49 -6.85 -3.50 15.05
CA ILE A 49 -6.18 -3.96 13.83
C ILE A 49 -6.65 -5.36 13.41
N LYS A 50 -6.82 -6.28 14.36
CA LYS A 50 -7.39 -7.61 14.07
C LYS A 50 -8.84 -7.51 13.57
N ALA A 51 -9.65 -6.64 14.17
CA ALA A 51 -11.03 -6.43 13.75
C ALA A 51 -11.10 -5.89 12.31
N LEU A 52 -10.24 -4.93 11.94
CA LEU A 52 -10.11 -4.46 10.55
C LEU A 52 -9.78 -5.60 9.58
N GLY A 53 -8.83 -6.46 9.93
CA GLY A 53 -8.50 -7.63 9.12
C GLY A 53 -9.68 -8.58 8.92
N GLU A 54 -10.52 -8.77 9.95
CA GLU A 54 -11.74 -9.58 9.86
C GLU A 54 -12.84 -8.90 9.02
N ILE A 55 -13.03 -7.57 9.13
CA ILE A 55 -13.95 -6.82 8.25
C ILE A 55 -13.57 -7.02 6.79
N ALA A 56 -12.30 -6.94 6.46
CA ALA A 56 -11.81 -7.20 5.11
C ALA A 56 -12.13 -8.64 4.61
N THR A 57 -12.36 -9.60 5.52
CA THR A 57 -12.76 -10.96 5.14
C THR A 57 -14.25 -11.12 4.86
N LEU A 58 -15.07 -10.21 5.37
CA LEU A 58 -16.53 -10.25 5.15
C LEU A 58 -16.89 -10.01 3.68
N LYS A 59 -16.04 -9.31 2.94
CA LYS A 59 -16.29 -8.82 1.57
C LYS A 59 -17.52 -7.91 1.48
N ASP A 60 -17.91 -7.33 2.58
CA ASP A 60 -19.02 -6.39 2.70
C ASP A 60 -18.50 -4.98 2.41
N ALA A 61 -19.04 -4.36 1.36
CA ALA A 61 -18.60 -3.05 0.88
C ALA A 61 -18.96 -1.93 1.85
N GLU A 62 -20.14 -2.01 2.48
CA GLU A 62 -20.59 -1.00 3.45
C GLU A 62 -19.77 -1.08 4.74
N ALA A 63 -19.58 -2.29 5.28
CA ALA A 63 -18.75 -2.47 6.46
C ALA A 63 -17.29 -2.02 6.23
N PHE A 64 -16.79 -2.16 5.00
CA PHE A 64 -15.46 -1.71 4.64
C PHE A 64 -15.38 -0.18 4.56
N ASP A 65 -16.41 0.46 4.01
CA ASP A 65 -16.52 1.92 3.94
C ASP A 65 -16.61 2.54 5.33
N ASP A 66 -17.51 2.03 6.19
CA ASP A 66 -17.64 2.41 7.61
C ASP A 66 -16.30 2.27 8.34
N ALA A 67 -15.57 1.17 8.11
CA ALA A 67 -14.28 0.95 8.73
C ALA A 67 -13.24 1.98 8.29
N ILE A 68 -13.26 2.43 7.03
CA ILE A 68 -12.39 3.50 6.54
C ILE A 68 -12.69 4.79 7.29
N ASP A 69 -13.97 5.17 7.45
CA ASP A 69 -14.36 6.38 8.15
C ASP A 69 -13.92 6.35 9.62
N ILE A 70 -14.14 5.24 10.30
CA ILE A 70 -13.69 5.06 11.68
C ILE A 70 -12.17 5.20 11.79
N VAL A 71 -11.39 4.59 10.89
CA VAL A 71 -9.92 4.72 10.86
C VAL A 71 -9.51 6.18 10.67
N GLY A 72 -10.27 6.97 9.90
CA GLY A 72 -10.04 8.40 9.72
C GLY A 72 -10.05 9.20 11.03
N THR A 73 -10.75 8.74 12.07
CA THR A 73 -10.84 9.39 13.39
C THR A 73 -9.72 8.98 14.37
N TRP A 74 -8.89 8.00 14.03
CA TRP A 74 -7.88 7.47 14.95
C TRP A 74 -6.68 8.40 15.14
N SER A 75 -5.87 8.12 16.16
CA SER A 75 -4.58 8.76 16.35
C SER A 75 -3.67 8.52 15.15
N ARG A 76 -2.68 9.39 14.94
CA ARG A 76 -1.79 9.34 13.76
C ARG A 76 -1.14 7.96 13.58
N GLU A 77 -0.65 7.35 14.65
CA GLU A 77 0.03 6.05 14.60
C GLU A 77 -0.95 4.91 14.31
N ASP A 78 -2.06 4.85 15.04
CA ASP A 78 -3.10 3.86 14.83
C ASP A 78 -3.70 3.98 13.42
N LYS A 79 -3.93 5.22 12.95
CA LYS A 79 -4.41 5.52 11.60
C LYS A 79 -3.47 4.97 10.53
N ARG A 80 -2.15 5.15 10.68
CA ARG A 80 -1.16 4.55 9.78
C ARG A 80 -1.23 3.03 9.77
N ALA A 81 -1.32 2.42 10.96
CA ALA A 81 -1.43 0.97 11.08
C ALA A 81 -2.74 0.44 10.47
N GLY A 82 -3.88 1.08 10.75
CA GLY A 82 -5.18 0.75 10.17
C GLY A 82 -5.21 0.90 8.65
N THR A 83 -4.73 2.04 8.15
CA THR A 83 -4.61 2.30 6.70
C THR A 83 -3.79 1.22 6.00
N LYS A 84 -2.68 0.80 6.60
CA LYS A 84 -1.85 -0.29 6.05
C LYS A 84 -2.64 -1.59 5.90
N VAL A 85 -3.45 -1.97 6.90
CA VAL A 85 -4.28 -3.18 6.85
C VAL A 85 -5.35 -3.09 5.77
N LEU A 86 -6.04 -1.94 5.67
CA LEU A 86 -7.09 -1.74 4.66
C LEU A 86 -6.52 -1.68 3.24
N LEU A 87 -5.38 -1.01 3.02
CA LEU A 87 -4.69 -1.03 1.72
C LEU A 87 -4.25 -2.45 1.35
N GLN A 88 -3.72 -3.23 2.30
CA GLN A 88 -3.35 -4.62 2.07
C GLN A 88 -4.57 -5.46 1.68
N ALA A 89 -5.72 -5.20 2.31
CA ALA A 89 -6.97 -5.87 1.95
C ALA A 89 -7.40 -5.57 0.50
N LEU A 90 -7.23 -4.33 0.02
CA LEU A 90 -7.51 -3.95 -1.38
C LEU A 90 -6.52 -4.57 -2.37
N VAL A 91 -5.31 -4.94 -1.94
CA VAL A 91 -4.35 -5.68 -2.77
C VAL A 91 -4.74 -7.15 -2.88
N ASP A 92 -5.08 -7.77 -1.74
CA ASP A 92 -5.24 -9.21 -1.62
C ASP A 92 -6.65 -9.70 -1.98
N LYS A 93 -7.64 -8.82 -1.85
CA LYS A 93 -9.06 -9.20 -1.96
C LYS A 93 -9.82 -8.25 -2.86
N ARG A 94 -10.79 -8.80 -3.56
CA ARG A 94 -11.77 -8.01 -4.29
C ARG A 94 -12.92 -7.68 -3.34
N ILE A 95 -12.96 -6.42 -2.89
CA ILE A 95 -14.00 -5.90 -1.98
C ILE A 95 -14.74 -4.81 -2.74
N GLY A 96 -16.07 -4.87 -2.71
CA GLY A 96 -16.92 -3.89 -3.37
C GLY A 96 -16.77 -3.84 -4.90
N ARG A 97 -17.35 -2.80 -5.49
CA ARG A 97 -17.23 -2.50 -6.91
C ARG A 97 -15.93 -1.74 -7.19
N ARG A 98 -15.56 -1.69 -8.47
CA ARG A 98 -14.32 -1.06 -8.91
C ARG A 98 -14.26 0.44 -8.59
N ASP A 99 -15.36 1.14 -8.79
CA ASP A 99 -15.52 2.57 -8.52
C ASP A 99 -15.34 2.87 -7.02
N GLN A 100 -15.96 2.05 -6.15
CA GLN A 100 -15.78 2.14 -4.72
C GLN A 100 -14.33 1.92 -4.31
N ALA A 101 -13.69 0.87 -4.82
CA ALA A 101 -12.30 0.59 -4.54
C ALA A 101 -11.35 1.71 -5.03
N GLN A 102 -11.67 2.39 -6.13
CA GLN A 102 -10.95 3.57 -6.60
C GLN A 102 -11.06 4.74 -5.61
N ALA A 103 -12.27 5.00 -5.09
CA ALA A 103 -12.48 6.05 -4.09
C ALA A 103 -11.76 5.71 -2.78
N TRP A 104 -11.88 4.48 -2.29
CA TRP A 104 -11.28 4.03 -1.04
C TRP A 104 -9.76 4.11 -1.05
N VAL A 105 -9.10 3.73 -2.14
CA VAL A 105 -7.63 3.75 -2.20
C VAL A 105 -7.08 5.17 -2.06
N TRP A 106 -7.76 6.18 -2.62
CA TRP A 106 -7.33 7.57 -2.48
C TRP A 106 -7.72 8.18 -1.13
N ARG A 107 -8.88 7.80 -0.57
CA ARG A 107 -9.26 8.19 0.80
C ARG A 107 -8.27 7.63 1.82
N LEU A 108 -7.86 6.39 1.69
CA LEU A 108 -6.82 5.79 2.52
C LEU A 108 -5.44 6.45 2.31
N ALA A 109 -5.10 6.82 1.08
CA ALA A 109 -3.87 7.55 0.80
C ALA A 109 -3.83 8.91 1.49
N SER A 110 -4.97 9.63 1.56
CA SER A 110 -5.04 10.92 2.25
C SER A 110 -4.77 10.83 3.75
N TYR A 111 -5.09 9.69 4.39
CA TYR A 111 -4.82 9.46 5.81
C TYR A 111 -3.33 9.31 6.14
N THR A 112 -2.53 8.99 5.15
CA THR A 112 -1.07 8.77 5.28
C THR A 112 -0.29 9.64 4.31
N ARG A 113 -0.84 10.82 3.99
CA ARG A 113 -0.27 11.78 3.03
C ARG A 113 1.19 12.10 3.32
N ASP A 114 1.52 12.30 4.58
CA ASP A 114 2.87 12.61 5.04
C ASP A 114 3.92 11.56 4.63
N LEU A 115 3.57 10.27 4.68
CA LEU A 115 4.47 9.20 4.21
C LEU A 115 4.71 9.24 2.70
N HIS A 116 3.68 9.60 1.95
CA HIS A 116 3.76 9.67 0.49
C HIS A 116 4.51 10.91 0.04
N GLU A 117 4.33 12.02 0.75
CA GLU A 117 5.06 13.27 0.53
C GLU A 117 6.55 13.07 0.84
N GLU A 118 6.89 12.50 1.99
CA GLU A 118 8.26 12.22 2.39
C GLU A 118 8.98 11.35 1.34
N TYR A 119 8.35 10.26 0.91
CA TYR A 119 8.90 9.41 -0.15
C TYR A 119 9.10 10.18 -1.46
N ALA A 120 8.10 10.97 -1.88
CA ALA A 120 8.15 11.68 -3.15
C ALA A 120 9.24 12.77 -3.14
N VAL A 121 9.39 13.50 -2.03
CA VAL A 121 10.45 14.52 -1.86
C VAL A 121 11.85 13.89 -1.84
N GLN A 122 12.01 12.76 -1.12
CA GLN A 122 13.29 12.04 -1.09
C GLN A 122 13.69 11.50 -2.47
N ARG A 123 12.73 11.01 -3.24
CA ARG A 123 13.00 10.43 -4.56
C ARG A 123 13.20 11.49 -5.64
N TRP A 124 12.48 12.60 -5.56
CA TRP A 124 12.51 13.68 -6.53
C TRP A 124 12.29 15.03 -5.81
N PRO A 125 13.39 15.77 -5.52
CA PRO A 125 13.34 17.01 -4.72
C PRO A 125 12.42 18.11 -5.29
N GLU A 126 12.23 18.16 -6.62
CA GLU A 126 11.31 19.08 -7.29
C GLU A 126 9.85 18.92 -6.81
N THR A 127 9.52 17.76 -6.25
CA THR A 127 8.21 17.50 -5.61
C THR A 127 7.87 18.57 -4.58
N LYS A 128 8.83 18.96 -3.73
CA LYS A 128 8.61 19.95 -2.67
C LYS A 128 8.19 21.30 -3.27
N ARG A 129 8.84 21.70 -4.36
CA ARG A 129 8.51 22.93 -5.09
C ARG A 129 7.11 22.85 -5.72
N LEU A 130 6.77 21.73 -6.38
CA LEU A 130 5.47 21.56 -7.03
C LEU A 130 4.33 21.55 -6.02
N LEU A 131 4.48 20.86 -4.90
CA LEU A 131 3.50 20.84 -3.83
C LEU A 131 3.37 22.23 -3.16
N GLY A 132 4.49 22.91 -2.92
CA GLY A 132 4.50 24.27 -2.39
C GLY A 132 3.81 25.28 -3.33
N LEU A 133 4.04 25.20 -4.64
CA LEU A 133 3.33 26.01 -5.63
C LEU A 133 1.83 25.74 -5.63
N LEU A 134 1.41 24.50 -5.44
CA LEU A 134 0.00 24.14 -5.36
C LEU A 134 -0.63 24.73 -4.09
N VAL A 135 -0.03 24.51 -2.93
CA VAL A 135 -0.56 24.97 -1.64
C VAL A 135 -0.62 26.49 -1.55
N ASN A 136 0.41 27.19 -2.05
CA ASN A 136 0.53 28.65 -1.94
C ASN A 136 -0.14 29.42 -3.08
N SER A 137 -0.92 28.76 -3.93
CA SER A 137 -1.62 29.41 -5.04
C SER A 137 -3.13 29.46 -4.80
N ALA A 138 -3.78 30.47 -5.38
CA ALA A 138 -5.22 30.66 -5.29
C ALA A 138 -5.84 30.92 -6.69
N GLY A 139 -7.15 30.81 -6.79
CA GLY A 139 -7.91 31.10 -8.00
C GLY A 139 -7.40 30.32 -9.22
N ARG A 140 -7.31 31.00 -10.37
CA ARG A 140 -6.88 30.40 -11.64
C ARG A 140 -5.44 29.84 -11.61
N ALA A 141 -4.56 30.42 -10.78
CA ALA A 141 -3.19 29.97 -10.64
C ALA A 141 -3.15 28.56 -10.01
N HIS A 142 -4.05 28.29 -9.07
CA HIS A 142 -4.16 26.98 -8.42
C HIS A 142 -4.50 25.87 -9.43
N GLY A 143 -5.50 26.07 -10.29
CA GLY A 143 -5.85 25.12 -11.34
C GLY A 143 -4.68 24.88 -12.33
N LYS A 144 -3.95 25.95 -12.70
CA LYS A 144 -2.73 25.82 -13.55
C LYS A 144 -1.66 24.98 -12.85
N ASN A 145 -1.41 25.21 -11.56
CA ASN A 145 -0.42 24.47 -10.80
C ASN A 145 -0.85 23.00 -10.58
N ALA A 146 -2.14 22.72 -10.37
CA ALA A 146 -2.67 21.36 -10.33
C ALA A 146 -2.42 20.63 -11.66
N ARG A 147 -2.69 21.26 -12.82
CA ARG A 147 -2.40 20.67 -14.14
C ARG A 147 -0.90 20.43 -14.32
N ARG A 148 -0.05 21.37 -13.92
CA ARG A 148 1.41 21.24 -13.97
C ARG A 148 1.90 20.06 -13.15
N LEU A 149 1.39 19.90 -11.92
CA LEU A 149 1.72 18.78 -11.04
C LEU A 149 1.30 17.45 -11.68
N VAL A 150 0.10 17.37 -12.25
CA VAL A 150 -0.40 16.16 -12.94
C VAL A 150 0.46 15.82 -14.16
N GLN A 151 0.88 16.81 -14.96
CA GLN A 151 1.78 16.58 -16.09
C GLN A 151 3.14 16.08 -15.62
N ALA A 152 3.68 16.66 -14.56
CA ALA A 152 4.93 16.23 -13.96
C ALA A 152 4.83 14.77 -13.45
N ALA A 153 3.73 14.42 -12.78
CA ALA A 153 3.48 13.05 -12.31
C ALA A 153 3.44 12.03 -13.45
N ARG A 154 2.88 12.40 -14.62
CA ARG A 154 2.82 11.50 -15.79
C ARG A 154 4.19 11.11 -16.35
N LYS A 155 5.21 11.96 -16.15
CA LYS A 155 6.59 11.75 -16.62
C LYS A 155 7.40 10.87 -15.66
N GLN A 156 6.88 10.59 -14.47
CA GLN A 156 7.58 9.83 -13.43
C GLN A 156 7.21 8.35 -13.45
N ASP A 157 8.04 7.54 -12.79
CA ASP A 157 7.69 6.15 -12.53
C ASP A 157 6.36 6.04 -11.75
N ARG A 158 5.70 4.90 -11.87
CA ARG A 158 4.35 4.70 -11.31
C ARG A 158 4.28 4.96 -9.80
N ARG A 159 5.28 4.53 -9.05
CA ARG A 159 5.30 4.67 -7.59
C ARG A 159 5.43 6.15 -7.21
N LEU A 160 6.33 6.87 -7.85
CA LEU A 160 6.50 8.30 -7.62
C LEU A 160 5.26 9.09 -8.05
N ALA A 161 4.68 8.77 -9.20
CA ALA A 161 3.45 9.39 -9.69
C ALA A 161 2.27 9.20 -8.72
N VAL A 162 2.08 7.97 -8.21
CA VAL A 162 1.05 7.67 -7.19
C VAL A 162 1.32 8.44 -5.91
N SER A 163 2.57 8.49 -5.44
CA SER A 163 2.94 9.20 -4.21
C SER A 163 2.74 10.70 -4.33
N LEU A 164 3.10 11.30 -5.47
CA LEU A 164 2.89 12.71 -5.75
C LEU A 164 1.41 13.09 -5.77
N LEU A 165 0.57 12.28 -6.41
CA LEU A 165 -0.89 12.47 -6.40
C LEU A 165 -1.51 12.25 -5.03
N ALA A 166 -0.97 11.34 -4.21
CA ALA A 166 -1.42 11.10 -2.84
C ALA A 166 -1.05 12.26 -1.90
N ALA A 167 0.11 12.88 -2.11
CA ALA A 167 0.58 14.03 -1.33
C ALA A 167 -0.13 15.35 -1.71
N SER A 168 -0.65 15.46 -2.94
CA SER A 168 -1.27 16.70 -3.43
C SER A 168 -2.62 16.98 -2.76
N VAL A 169 -2.85 18.25 -2.42
CA VAL A 169 -4.12 18.76 -1.88
C VAL A 169 -4.53 19.99 -2.68
N ALA A 170 -5.77 20.01 -3.12
CA ALA A 170 -6.33 21.19 -3.76
C ALA A 170 -7.20 22.00 -2.79
N HIS A 171 -7.24 23.29 -3.00
CA HIS A 171 -8.04 24.25 -2.22
C HIS A 171 -9.13 24.91 -3.06
N THR A 172 -9.14 24.66 -4.38
CA THR A 172 -10.15 25.18 -5.29
C THR A 172 -10.88 24.04 -5.99
N PRO A 173 -12.17 24.22 -6.33
CA PRO A 173 -12.94 23.20 -7.03
C PRO A 173 -12.28 22.77 -8.36
N GLU A 174 -11.75 23.72 -9.12
CA GLU A 174 -11.04 23.44 -10.39
C GLU A 174 -9.79 22.57 -10.15
N GLY A 175 -8.99 22.90 -9.14
CA GLY A 175 -7.80 22.12 -8.77
C GLY A 175 -8.16 20.73 -8.31
N GLU A 176 -9.21 20.59 -7.48
CA GLU A 176 -9.68 19.29 -7.01
C GLU A 176 -10.17 18.42 -8.16
N GLU A 177 -10.90 18.98 -9.12
CA GLU A 177 -11.37 18.23 -10.28
C GLU A 177 -10.21 17.71 -11.13
N VAL A 178 -9.19 18.55 -11.38
CA VAL A 178 -7.97 18.15 -12.09
C VAL A 178 -7.26 16.99 -11.40
N LEU A 179 -7.08 17.08 -10.06
CA LEU A 179 -6.45 16.02 -9.28
C LEU A 179 -7.30 14.77 -9.24
N ARG A 180 -8.63 14.90 -9.04
CA ARG A 180 -9.59 13.80 -9.04
C ARG A 180 -9.54 13.04 -10.37
N GLY A 181 -9.60 13.75 -11.49
CA GLY A 181 -9.49 13.16 -12.82
C GLY A 181 -8.18 12.40 -13.02
N ALA A 182 -7.05 12.93 -12.53
CA ALA A 182 -5.76 12.24 -12.59
C ALA A 182 -5.73 10.99 -11.70
N ARG A 183 -6.23 11.08 -10.47
CA ARG A 183 -6.34 9.98 -9.52
C ARG A 183 -7.21 8.85 -10.07
N MET A 184 -8.36 9.16 -10.65
CA MET A 184 -9.25 8.16 -11.24
C MET A 184 -8.60 7.43 -12.42
N ARG A 185 -7.90 8.15 -13.31
CA ARG A 185 -7.14 7.53 -14.40
C ARG A 185 -6.02 6.62 -13.89
N MET A 186 -5.30 7.04 -12.83
CA MET A 186 -4.25 6.23 -12.21
C MET A 186 -4.82 4.96 -11.55
N ALA A 187 -5.99 5.05 -10.95
CA ALA A 187 -6.64 3.98 -10.19
C ALA A 187 -7.50 3.03 -11.05
N ARG A 188 -7.28 2.96 -12.36
CA ARG A 188 -7.96 1.96 -13.22
C ARG A 188 -7.84 0.52 -12.66
N LYS A 189 -6.72 0.22 -11.99
CA LYS A 189 -6.51 -1.01 -11.22
C LYS A 189 -6.22 -0.61 -9.75
N PRO A 190 -7.24 -0.52 -8.88
CA PRO A 190 -7.08 -0.03 -7.50
C PRO A 190 -6.04 -0.82 -6.68
N SER A 191 -6.03 -2.15 -6.83
CA SER A 191 -5.04 -3.01 -6.15
C SER A 191 -3.59 -2.71 -6.52
N ALA A 192 -3.34 -2.25 -7.75
CA ALA A 192 -1.99 -1.86 -8.16
C ALA A 192 -1.58 -0.51 -7.53
N VAL A 193 -2.52 0.45 -7.39
CA VAL A 193 -2.26 1.71 -6.67
C VAL A 193 -2.03 1.43 -5.19
N ALA A 194 -2.89 0.63 -4.56
CA ALA A 194 -2.73 0.22 -3.16
C ALA A 194 -1.36 -0.42 -2.91
N ARG A 195 -0.86 -1.25 -3.83
CA ARG A 195 0.47 -1.87 -3.74
C ARG A 195 1.59 -0.84 -3.77
N GLU A 196 1.51 0.17 -4.64
CA GLU A 196 2.52 1.23 -4.69
C GLU A 196 2.50 2.09 -3.41
N LEU A 197 1.32 2.45 -2.91
CA LEU A 197 1.16 3.17 -1.64
C LEU A 197 1.77 2.39 -0.47
N LEU A 198 1.50 1.08 -0.38
CA LEU A 198 2.04 0.21 0.68
C LEU A 198 3.58 0.15 0.71
N ARG A 199 4.23 0.31 -0.44
CA ARG A 199 5.69 0.34 -0.51
C ARG A 199 6.32 1.52 0.23
N ASN A 200 5.55 2.60 0.45
CA ASN A 200 6.03 3.79 1.16
C ASN A 200 5.96 3.62 2.69
N PHE A 201 5.20 2.65 3.16
CA PHE A 201 5.16 2.37 4.60
C PHE A 201 6.50 1.81 5.09
N PRO A 202 6.96 2.22 6.27
CA PRO A 202 8.18 1.69 6.84
C PRO A 202 8.06 0.17 6.96
N LYS A 203 9.05 -0.53 6.44
CA LYS A 203 9.17 -1.97 6.62
C LYS A 203 9.38 -2.18 8.12
N GLY A 204 8.38 -2.76 8.79
CA GLY A 204 8.50 -3.11 10.20
C GLY A 204 9.82 -3.86 10.41
N GLY A 205 10.75 -3.25 11.12
CA GLY A 205 12.03 -3.88 11.42
C GLY A 205 11.72 -5.21 12.09
N LYS A 206 12.07 -6.31 11.43
CA LYS A 206 12.18 -7.58 12.14
C LYS A 206 13.11 -7.27 13.31
N LYS A 207 12.58 -7.14 14.54
CA LYS A 207 13.39 -7.15 15.74
C LYS A 207 14.28 -8.37 15.59
N ARG A 208 15.53 -8.17 15.17
CA ARG A 208 16.55 -9.20 15.24
C ARG A 208 16.50 -9.65 16.70
N ARG A 209 15.87 -10.79 16.95
CA ARG A 209 16.01 -11.50 18.20
C ARG A 209 17.52 -11.67 18.36
N ARG A 210 18.15 -10.75 19.08
CA ARG A 210 19.49 -10.96 19.57
C ARG A 210 19.41 -12.28 20.32
N LYS A 211 19.90 -13.31 19.68
CA LYS A 211 20.14 -14.61 20.28
C LYS A 211 21.10 -14.30 21.43
N LYS A 212 20.53 -14.19 22.64
CA LYS A 212 21.28 -13.98 23.88
C LYS A 212 22.16 -15.23 23.97
N LYS A 213 23.42 -15.07 23.57
CA LYS A 213 24.44 -16.09 23.71
C LYS A 213 24.55 -16.29 25.23
N LYS A 214 24.01 -17.39 25.69
CA LYS A 214 24.08 -17.82 27.09
C LYS A 214 25.54 -18.23 27.31
N ASN A 215 26.36 -17.28 27.77
CA ASN A 215 27.64 -17.61 28.40
C ASN A 215 27.26 -18.23 29.73
N GLY A 216 27.25 -19.52 29.75
CA GLY A 216 27.32 -20.31 30.98
C GLY A 216 28.78 -20.33 31.42
N GLY A 217 29.16 -19.39 32.30
CA GLY A 217 30.28 -19.57 33.19
C GLY A 217 29.83 -20.54 34.26
N GLY A 218 30.46 -21.65 34.33
CA GLY A 218 30.43 -22.62 35.42
C GLY A 218 31.83 -23.02 35.69
N GLU A 219 32.45 -22.33 36.66
CA GLU A 219 33.59 -22.85 37.42
C GLU A 219 33.08 -24.06 38.20
N ASN A 220 33.74 -25.19 38.04
CA ASN A 220 34.11 -26.01 39.21
C ASN A 220 35.21 -26.97 38.82
N GLY A 221 36.22 -27.00 39.68
CA GLY A 221 37.42 -27.80 39.61
C GLY A 221 37.14 -29.29 39.82
N GLY A 222 38.15 -30.06 39.51
CA GLY A 222 38.20 -31.50 39.74
C GLY A 222 39.33 -32.12 38.91
N GLU A 223 40.50 -32.23 39.58
CA GLU A 223 41.64 -33.03 39.14
C GLU A 223 41.22 -34.47 38.77
N ASN A 224 41.76 -35.07 37.75
CA ASN A 224 42.76 -36.13 37.82
C ASN A 224 42.90 -36.93 36.51
N ASN A 225 44.15 -37.00 36.10
CA ASN A 225 44.91 -38.20 35.68
C ASN A 225 44.46 -39.00 34.46
N GLY A 226 45.39 -39.11 33.54
CA GLY A 226 45.72 -40.44 33.06
C GLY A 226 45.66 -40.66 31.53
N SER A 227 46.83 -40.62 30.98
CA SER A 227 47.32 -41.56 29.95
C SER A 227 46.71 -41.61 28.54
N ALA A 228 47.48 -41.11 27.66
CA ALA A 228 48.26 -41.84 26.61
C ALA A 228 47.50 -42.46 25.40
N ARG A 229 48.13 -42.17 24.33
CA ARG A 229 48.25 -42.93 23.04
C ARG A 229 47.33 -42.44 21.92
N ARG A 230 47.94 -41.74 20.99
CA ARG A 230 48.74 -42.22 19.81
C ARG A 230 47.83 -42.54 18.64
N ASN A 231 48.28 -41.95 17.57
CA ASN A 231 48.16 -42.37 16.16
C ASN A 231 46.84 -41.97 15.48
N GLY A 232 46.83 -41.41 14.34
CA GLY A 232 47.84 -41.23 13.31
C GLY A 232 47.12 -40.83 12.04
N ARG A 233 47.81 -40.04 11.25
CA ARG A 233 47.82 -40.12 9.78
C ARG A 233 46.44 -40.00 9.09
N THR A 234 46.30 -39.28 8.10
CA THR A 234 47.00 -38.73 6.94
C THR A 234 45.97 -38.23 5.95
N ASN A 235 46.19 -37.05 5.41
CA ASN A 235 46.40 -36.87 3.97
C ASN A 235 45.21 -36.88 3.01
N GLY A 236 45.27 -35.89 2.15
CA GLY A 236 44.65 -35.86 0.82
C GLY A 236 43.80 -34.61 0.61
N ASN A 237 44.26 -33.43 0.28
CA ASN A 237 44.87 -32.94 -0.96
C ASN A 237 44.05 -33.35 -2.19
N THR A 238 43.58 -32.36 -2.90
CA THR A 238 43.61 -32.01 -4.32
C THR A 238 42.36 -31.27 -4.70
N ARG A 239 42.45 -29.99 -5.06
CA ARG A 239 42.72 -29.40 -6.38
C ARG A 239 41.80 -29.90 -7.49
N GLY A 240 41.15 -28.92 -8.12
CA GLY A 240 40.53 -29.03 -9.43
C GLY A 240 39.53 -27.88 -9.58
N ASN A 241 39.81 -26.72 -9.94
CA ASN A 241 40.20 -26.01 -11.18
C ASN A 241 39.64 -26.68 -12.44
N GLY A 242 38.77 -25.93 -13.12
CA GLY A 242 38.17 -26.34 -14.39
C GLY A 242 37.31 -25.25 -14.98
N ASN A 243 37.96 -24.27 -15.48
CA ASN A 243 37.58 -23.26 -16.47
C ASN A 243 37.28 -23.92 -17.83
N LYS A 244 36.30 -23.39 -18.57
CA LYS A 244 36.22 -23.23 -20.04
C LYS A 244 34.76 -23.02 -20.40
N SER A 245 34.36 -21.84 -20.87
CA SER A 245 34.60 -21.13 -22.15
C SER A 245 34.04 -21.85 -23.38
N GLU A 246 33.33 -21.02 -24.16
CA GLU A 246 33.10 -21.08 -25.61
C GLU A 246 32.00 -22.03 -26.08
N ASP A 247 31.19 -21.77 -27.01
CA ASP A 247 31.22 -20.86 -28.16
C ASP A 247 29.84 -20.85 -28.86
N SER A 248 29.45 -19.67 -29.37
CA SER A 248 29.00 -19.36 -30.73
C SER A 248 27.95 -20.23 -31.43
N LYS A 249 27.02 -19.56 -31.99
CA LYS A 249 26.60 -19.40 -33.42
C LYS A 249 25.09 -19.22 -33.50
N ASP A 250 24.65 -18.08 -33.86
CA ASP A 250 24.56 -17.48 -35.22
C ASP A 250 23.59 -18.22 -36.14
N LYS A 251 22.59 -17.52 -36.55
CA LYS A 251 21.96 -17.41 -37.90
C LYS A 251 20.52 -16.92 -37.73
N SER A 252 20.28 -15.80 -38.17
CA SER A 252 20.06 -15.17 -39.48
C SER A 252 18.59 -14.99 -39.79
N LEU A 253 18.30 -13.68 -39.96
CA LEU A 253 17.58 -13.11 -41.10
C LEU A 253 16.29 -13.82 -41.54
N ASP A 254 15.18 -13.14 -41.43
CA ASP A 254 14.41 -12.92 -42.64
C ASP A 254 13.68 -11.57 -42.59
N THR A 255 13.85 -10.86 -43.68
CA THR A 255 13.27 -9.63 -44.12
C THR A 255 11.86 -9.88 -44.65
N GLY A 256 10.95 -8.99 -44.37
CA GLY A 256 9.63 -8.94 -45.00
C GLY A 256 9.09 -7.52 -45.00
N GLU A 257 9.45 -6.80 -46.05
CA GLU A 257 8.79 -5.57 -46.53
C GLU A 257 7.30 -5.80 -46.84
N GLY A 258 6.53 -4.75 -46.71
CA GLY A 258 5.22 -4.72 -47.35
C GLY A 258 4.32 -3.62 -46.75
N THR A 259 4.50 -2.44 -47.25
CA THR A 259 3.64 -1.56 -48.03
C THR A 259 2.59 -0.75 -47.29
N ALA A 260 2.78 0.53 -47.53
CA ALA A 260 1.90 1.66 -47.36
C ALA A 260 0.55 1.47 -48.14
N LEU A 261 -0.45 2.18 -47.70
CA LEU A 261 -1.45 2.93 -48.46
C LEU A 261 -2.37 3.63 -47.45
N ASP A 262 -2.30 4.94 -47.30
CA ASP A 262 -3.17 5.97 -47.93
C ASP A 262 -4.66 5.83 -47.65
N ALA A 263 -5.21 6.85 -47.01
CA ALA A 263 -6.30 7.73 -47.46
C ALA A 263 -6.87 8.48 -46.26
N ALA A 264 -6.66 9.74 -46.16
CA ALA A 264 -7.46 10.93 -46.44
C ALA A 264 -8.98 10.80 -46.21
N GLY A 265 -9.50 11.73 -45.42
CA GLY A 265 -10.91 12.09 -45.24
C GLY A 265 -11.00 12.97 -44.00
N ASP A 266 -10.81 14.20 -44.01
CA ASP A 266 -11.47 15.44 -44.41
C ASP A 266 -12.99 15.38 -44.13
N ASP A 267 -13.40 16.48 -43.59
CA ASP A 267 -14.74 17.04 -43.45
C ASP A 267 -15.40 17.07 -42.08
N GLY A 268 -15.72 18.30 -41.70
CA GLY A 268 -16.88 18.63 -40.91
C GLY A 268 -16.65 19.63 -39.77
N LEU A 269 -16.20 20.86 -40.13
CA LEU A 269 -16.47 22.06 -39.34
C LEU A 269 -17.95 22.37 -39.43
N GLU A 270 -18.71 22.26 -38.34
CA GLU A 270 -19.93 23.04 -38.18
C GLU A 270 -19.80 23.91 -36.90
N ALA A 271 -19.69 25.18 -37.19
CA ALA A 271 -19.88 26.29 -36.31
C ALA A 271 -21.36 26.34 -35.85
N TYR A 272 -21.62 26.26 -34.56
CA TYR A 272 -22.89 26.63 -33.97
C TYR A 272 -22.76 27.96 -33.26
N SER A 273 -23.33 29.00 -33.86
CA SER A 273 -23.61 30.29 -33.24
C SER A 273 -24.94 30.21 -32.49
N PRO A 274 -25.03 30.78 -31.28
CA PRO A 274 -26.35 31.10 -30.74
C PRO A 274 -26.64 32.57 -30.97
N GLU A 275 -27.60 32.87 -31.83
CA GLU A 275 -28.37 34.08 -31.78
C GLU A 275 -29.72 33.87 -31.12
N ASN A 276 -30.00 34.80 -30.17
CA ASN A 276 -31.26 35.47 -29.82
C ASN A 276 -32.53 34.60 -29.71
N ASP A 277 -33.22 34.73 -28.55
CA ASP A 277 -34.48 35.48 -28.51
C ASP A 277 -35.02 35.59 -27.08
N LEU A 278 -35.32 36.88 -26.73
CA LEU A 278 -36.33 37.45 -25.78
C LEU A 278 -36.39 36.92 -24.36
#